data_8d9b954bb2e19c745d23cfb69959e5b4
#
_entry.id   8d9b954bb2e19c745d23cfb69959e5b4
#
_cell.length_a   1.000
_cell.length_b   1.000
_cell.length_c   1.000
_cell.angle_alpha   90.00
_cell.angle_beta   90.00
_cell.angle_gamma   90.00
#
_symmetry.space_group_name_H-M   'P 1'
#
loop_
_entity.id
_entity.type
_entity.pdbx_description
1 polymer ?
#
loop_
_entity_poly.entity_id
_entity_poly.type
_entity_poly.pdbx_seq_one_letter_code
_entity_poly.pdbx_strand_id
1 'polypeptide(L)'
;MTSIITEKTVQNIIGRRKREIHKGDCGRILIAAGSPGMAGAAILAARSALRAGSGLVRTVIPAELFPIVQVGVPEATCMRRTLPIQNLAAYDAVCVGPGLGEEEESIDFVKEILQAYEKTLIVDADGLNIIAHQNLFPLLHRRAELY
;
A
#
# COMPACT_ATOMS: atom_id res chain seq x y z
N MET A 1 -15.32 18.04 -14.41
CA MET A 1 -14.51 18.11 -15.64
C MET A 1 -13.72 16.83 -15.78
N THR A 2 -13.86 16.12 -16.88
CA THR A 2 -13.07 14.90 -17.14
C THR A 2 -11.74 15.35 -17.74
N SER A 3 -10.61 15.11 -17.07
CA SER A 3 -9.29 15.38 -17.61
C SER A 3 -8.72 14.12 -18.26
N ILE A 4 -8.14 14.29 -19.45
CA ILE A 4 -7.46 13.18 -20.15
C ILE A 4 -6.00 13.17 -19.67
N ILE A 5 -5.54 12.01 -19.20
CA ILE A 5 -4.14 11.79 -18.85
C ILE A 5 -3.34 11.69 -20.15
N THR A 6 -2.42 12.62 -20.37
CA THR A 6 -1.51 12.65 -21.53
C THR A 6 -0.11 12.27 -21.10
N GLU A 7 0.76 11.95 -22.07
CA GLU A 7 2.19 11.72 -21.81
C GLU A 7 2.83 12.90 -21.05
N LYS A 8 2.47 14.13 -21.40
CA LYS A 8 2.94 15.35 -20.72
C LYS A 8 2.48 15.40 -19.25
N THR A 9 1.27 14.94 -18.97
CA THR A 9 0.74 14.82 -17.60
C THR A 9 1.60 13.84 -16.80
N VAL A 10 1.92 12.68 -17.37
CA VAL A 10 2.76 11.67 -16.72
C VAL A 10 4.19 12.18 -16.50
N GLN A 11 4.79 12.84 -17.50
CA GLN A 11 6.14 13.41 -17.40
C GLN A 11 6.24 14.50 -16.31
N ASN A 12 5.18 15.26 -16.09
CA ASN A 12 5.13 16.29 -15.04
C ASN A 12 5.04 15.68 -13.64
N ILE A 13 4.39 14.53 -13.50
CA ILE A 13 4.21 13.83 -12.22
C ILE A 13 5.45 12.97 -11.91
N ILE A 14 5.92 12.21 -12.92
CA ILE A 14 7.08 11.32 -12.80
C ILE A 14 8.28 11.99 -13.46
N GLY A 15 8.94 12.89 -12.72
CA GLY A 15 10.13 13.58 -13.21
C GLY A 15 11.33 12.64 -13.39
N ARG A 16 12.33 13.10 -14.17
CA ARG A 16 13.61 12.38 -14.30
C ARG A 16 14.35 12.38 -12.95
N ARG A 17 14.80 11.20 -12.54
CA ARG A 17 15.63 11.05 -11.33
C ARG A 17 16.99 11.72 -11.51
N LYS A 18 17.48 12.37 -10.46
CA LYS A 18 18.86 12.85 -10.39
C LYS A 18 19.81 11.63 -10.35
N ARG A 19 21.02 11.77 -10.92
CA ARG A 19 22.01 10.68 -10.98
C ARG A 19 22.48 10.19 -9.59
N GLU A 20 22.46 11.07 -8.59
CA GLU A 20 22.97 10.83 -7.24
C GLU A 20 21.85 10.55 -6.22
N ILE A 21 20.66 10.16 -6.68
CA ILE A 21 19.52 9.90 -5.78
C ILE A 21 19.68 8.55 -5.07
N HIS A 22 19.52 8.51 -3.76
CA HIS A 22 19.49 7.27 -3.01
C HIS A 22 18.08 6.65 -2.99
N LYS A 23 18.01 5.33 -2.81
CA LYS A 23 16.72 4.62 -2.73
C LYS A 23 15.78 5.17 -1.65
N GLY A 24 16.33 5.69 -0.55
CA GLY A 24 15.55 6.32 0.53
C GLY A 24 14.84 7.60 0.12
N ASP A 25 15.37 8.32 -0.90
CA ASP A 25 14.80 9.58 -1.39
C ASP A 25 13.69 9.35 -2.42
N CYS A 26 13.52 8.11 -2.87
CA CYS A 26 12.53 7.72 -3.87
C CYS A 26 11.19 7.24 -3.25
N GLY A 27 10.96 7.55 -1.98
CA GLY A 27 9.74 7.21 -1.26
C GLY A 27 9.75 5.78 -0.66
N ARG A 28 9.10 5.67 0.49
CA ARG A 28 8.90 4.44 1.26
C ARG A 28 7.42 4.08 1.22
N ILE A 29 7.10 2.92 0.66
CA ILE A 29 5.72 2.48 0.49
C ILE A 29 5.47 1.26 1.37
N LEU A 30 4.37 1.31 2.14
CA LEU A 30 3.82 0.15 2.83
C LEU A 30 2.65 -0.40 2.03
N ILE A 31 2.61 -1.71 1.82
CA ILE A 31 1.53 -2.38 1.08
C ILE A 31 0.95 -3.47 1.98
N ALA A 32 -0.22 -3.24 2.52
CA ALA A 32 -1.01 -4.23 3.26
C ALA A 32 -1.93 -4.96 2.29
N ALA A 33 -1.53 -6.17 1.93
CA ALA A 33 -2.18 -6.93 0.86
C ALA A 33 -1.99 -8.44 1.07
N GLY A 34 -2.70 -9.23 0.29
CA GLY A 34 -2.54 -10.68 0.29
C GLY A 34 -3.13 -11.38 1.51
N SER A 35 -3.66 -12.56 1.25
CA SER A 35 -4.16 -13.54 2.22
C SER A 35 -3.92 -14.95 1.64
N PRO A 36 -4.14 -16.03 2.39
CA PRO A 36 -4.07 -17.39 1.86
C PRO A 36 -4.87 -17.53 0.55
N GLY A 37 -4.20 -17.98 -0.52
CA GLY A 37 -4.76 -18.04 -1.87
C GLY A 37 -4.65 -16.76 -2.70
N MET A 38 -4.34 -15.61 -2.10
CA MET A 38 -4.26 -14.31 -2.78
C MET A 38 -2.88 -13.63 -2.66
N ALA A 39 -1.79 -14.39 -2.51
CA ALA A 39 -0.43 -13.87 -2.50
C ALA A 39 -0.05 -13.08 -3.77
N GLY A 40 -0.66 -13.45 -4.90
CA GLY A 40 -0.47 -12.76 -6.18
C GLY A 40 -0.84 -11.28 -6.15
N ALA A 41 -1.87 -10.90 -5.38
CA ALA A 41 -2.27 -9.49 -5.24
C ALA A 41 -1.17 -8.66 -4.57
N ALA A 42 -0.54 -9.18 -3.50
CA ALA A 42 0.59 -8.53 -2.84
C ALA A 42 1.80 -8.39 -3.77
N ILE A 43 2.10 -9.45 -4.56
CA ILE A 43 3.19 -9.45 -5.54
C ILE A 43 2.95 -8.38 -6.62
N LEU A 44 1.76 -8.33 -7.18
CA LEU A 44 1.42 -7.37 -8.24
C LEU A 44 1.48 -5.93 -7.73
N ALA A 45 0.92 -5.66 -6.55
CA ALA A 45 0.98 -4.34 -5.94
C ALA A 45 2.42 -3.90 -5.66
N ALA A 46 3.25 -4.77 -5.09
CA ALA A 46 4.65 -4.48 -4.79
C ALA A 46 5.49 -4.25 -6.07
N ARG A 47 5.32 -5.11 -7.09
CA ARG A 47 5.98 -4.91 -8.39
C ARG A 47 5.58 -3.61 -9.06
N SER A 48 4.30 -3.24 -8.99
CA SER A 48 3.80 -1.99 -9.57
C SER A 48 4.42 -0.78 -8.90
N ALA A 49 4.49 -0.76 -7.57
CA ALA A 49 5.15 0.31 -6.80
C ALA A 49 6.65 0.43 -7.16
N LEU A 50 7.38 -0.68 -7.24
CA LEU A 50 8.79 -0.69 -7.63
C LEU A 50 8.99 -0.19 -9.07
N ARG A 51 8.15 -0.64 -10.02
CA ARG A 51 8.20 -0.20 -11.42
C ARG A 51 7.83 1.27 -11.59
N ALA A 52 6.90 1.78 -10.78
CA ALA A 52 6.58 3.22 -10.75
C ALA A 52 7.72 4.05 -10.15
N GLY A 53 8.67 3.40 -9.49
CA GLY A 53 9.87 4.06 -9.04
C GLY A 53 10.00 4.24 -7.53
N SER A 54 9.19 3.59 -6.72
CA SER A 54 9.36 3.61 -5.26
C SER A 54 10.73 3.07 -4.87
N GLY A 55 11.40 3.76 -3.95
CA GLY A 55 12.75 3.40 -3.53
C GLY A 55 12.78 2.23 -2.56
N LEU A 56 11.79 2.17 -1.66
CA LEU A 56 11.64 1.10 -0.68
C LEU A 56 10.18 0.66 -0.64
N VAL A 57 9.94 -0.62 -0.86
CA VAL A 57 8.62 -1.25 -0.76
C VAL A 57 8.66 -2.31 0.33
N ARG A 58 7.70 -2.23 1.24
CA ARG A 58 7.46 -3.24 2.28
C ARG A 58 6.04 -3.76 2.17
N THR A 59 5.91 -5.08 2.09
CA THR A 59 4.61 -5.74 2.12
C THR A 59 4.29 -6.18 3.55
N VAL A 60 3.06 -5.93 3.99
CA VAL A 60 2.50 -6.44 5.25
C VAL A 60 1.54 -7.56 4.90
N ILE A 61 1.94 -8.76 5.22
CA ILE A 61 1.28 -10.00 4.79
C ILE A 61 1.26 -11.02 5.93
N PRO A 62 0.38 -12.02 5.88
CA PRO A 62 0.48 -13.21 6.73
C PRO A 62 1.84 -13.88 6.58
N ALA A 63 2.39 -14.40 7.68
CA ALA A 63 3.77 -14.95 7.70
C ALA A 63 3.97 -16.12 6.74
N GLU A 64 2.94 -16.93 6.55
CA GLU A 64 2.95 -18.07 5.62
C GLU A 64 3.15 -17.67 4.14
N LEU A 65 2.88 -16.40 3.81
CA LEU A 65 3.08 -15.88 2.46
C LEU A 65 4.50 -15.34 2.20
N PHE A 66 5.33 -15.20 3.23
CA PHE A 66 6.69 -14.66 3.09
C PHE A 66 7.51 -15.37 2.00
N PRO A 67 7.61 -16.71 1.98
CA PRO A 67 8.40 -17.39 0.95
C PRO A 67 7.88 -17.09 -0.46
N ILE A 68 6.56 -17.04 -0.63
CA ILE A 68 5.92 -16.83 -1.92
C ILE A 68 6.18 -15.41 -2.41
N VAL A 69 5.99 -14.41 -1.54
CA VAL A 69 6.13 -13.00 -1.92
C VAL A 69 7.61 -12.64 -2.13
N GLN A 70 8.52 -13.15 -1.31
CA GLN A 70 9.96 -12.89 -1.49
C GLN A 70 10.54 -13.53 -2.78
N VAL A 71 10.03 -14.68 -3.21
CA VAL A 71 10.35 -15.24 -4.51
C VAL A 71 9.72 -14.44 -5.64
N GLY A 72 8.45 -14.00 -5.44
CA GLY A 72 7.70 -13.24 -6.44
C GLY A 72 8.23 -11.82 -6.66
N VAL A 73 8.74 -11.16 -5.63
CA VAL A 73 9.26 -9.78 -5.67
C VAL A 73 10.41 -9.61 -4.67
N PRO A 74 11.61 -10.11 -5.03
CA PRO A 74 12.76 -10.15 -4.10
C PRO A 74 13.25 -8.77 -3.66
N GLU A 75 12.93 -7.71 -4.39
CA GLU A 75 13.29 -6.34 -4.04
C GLU A 75 12.42 -5.75 -2.89
N ALA A 76 11.23 -6.30 -2.66
CA ALA A 76 10.38 -5.88 -1.54
C ALA A 76 10.74 -6.64 -0.27
N THR A 77 10.64 -5.94 0.88
CA THR A 77 10.77 -6.60 2.17
C THR A 77 9.40 -7.01 2.71
N CYS A 78 9.33 -8.11 3.44
CA CYS A 78 8.10 -8.55 4.08
C CYS A 78 8.07 -8.17 5.57
N MET A 79 6.89 -7.83 6.06
CA MET A 79 6.58 -7.64 7.47
C MET A 79 5.33 -8.44 7.82
N ARG A 80 5.32 -9.06 8.98
CA ARG A 80 4.15 -9.79 9.46
C ARG A 80 2.99 -8.83 9.72
N ARG A 81 1.79 -9.24 9.33
CA ARG A 81 0.56 -8.52 9.67
C ARG A 81 0.27 -8.73 11.16
N THR A 82 0.54 -7.71 11.95
CA THR A 82 0.31 -7.68 13.40
C THR A 82 -0.04 -6.26 13.83
N LEU A 83 -0.81 -6.15 14.91
CA LEU A 83 -1.14 -4.88 15.55
C LEU A 83 -0.33 -4.70 16.85
N PRO A 84 0.05 -3.47 17.21
CA PRO A 84 -0.02 -2.26 16.39
C PRO A 84 0.98 -2.27 15.23
N ILE A 85 0.68 -1.53 14.17
CA ILE A 85 1.57 -1.43 13.00
C ILE A 85 2.81 -0.61 13.35
N GLN A 86 3.95 -1.26 13.39
CA GLN A 86 5.20 -0.60 13.76
C GLN A 86 5.66 0.43 12.72
N ASN A 87 6.08 1.61 13.20
CA ASN A 87 6.66 2.67 12.38
C ASN A 87 5.80 3.13 11.20
N LEU A 88 4.46 3.10 11.32
CA LEU A 88 3.54 3.47 10.24
C LEU A 88 3.82 4.87 9.69
N ALA A 89 4.13 5.83 10.56
CA ALA A 89 4.47 7.21 10.18
C ALA A 89 5.75 7.36 9.34
N ALA A 90 6.62 6.34 9.31
CA ALA A 90 7.86 6.36 8.52
C ALA A 90 7.64 6.13 7.02
N TYR A 91 6.44 5.73 6.61
CA TYR A 91 6.10 5.54 5.21
C TYR A 91 5.54 6.82 4.61
N ASP A 92 5.84 7.06 3.33
CA ASP A 92 5.39 8.23 2.58
C ASP A 92 4.01 7.99 1.96
N ALA A 93 3.70 6.73 1.63
CA ALA A 93 2.37 6.29 1.24
C ALA A 93 2.07 4.87 1.74
N VAL A 94 0.79 4.59 1.94
CA VAL A 94 0.28 3.27 2.30
C VAL A 94 -0.75 2.84 1.28
N CYS A 95 -0.65 1.59 0.81
CA CYS A 95 -1.69 0.93 0.03
C CYS A 95 -2.28 -0.20 0.88
N VAL A 96 -3.59 -0.28 0.98
CA VAL A 96 -4.29 -1.33 1.75
C VAL A 96 -5.45 -1.90 0.96
N GLY A 97 -5.56 -3.22 0.98
CA GLY A 97 -6.74 -3.92 0.48
C GLY A 97 -6.53 -4.98 -0.58
N PRO A 98 -5.60 -4.87 -1.54
CA PRO A 98 -5.50 -5.86 -2.61
C PRO A 98 -5.33 -7.30 -2.09
N GLY A 99 -6.37 -8.13 -2.22
CA GLY A 99 -6.39 -9.51 -1.75
C GLY A 99 -6.19 -9.69 -0.24
N LEU A 100 -6.63 -8.70 0.54
CA LEU A 100 -6.43 -8.67 2.00
C LEU A 100 -7.32 -9.68 2.74
N GLY A 101 -8.50 -9.99 2.16
CA GLY A 101 -9.58 -10.69 2.83
C GLY A 101 -10.37 -9.77 3.78
N GLU A 102 -11.52 -10.26 4.26
CA GLU A 102 -12.42 -9.50 5.14
C GLU A 102 -12.57 -10.16 6.52
N GLU A 103 -11.60 -11.00 6.93
CA GLU A 103 -11.55 -11.59 8.27
C GLU A 103 -11.31 -10.50 9.33
N GLU A 104 -11.63 -10.81 10.58
CA GLU A 104 -11.54 -9.89 11.71
C GLU A 104 -10.17 -9.22 11.83
N GLU A 105 -9.08 -9.98 11.65
CA GLU A 105 -7.71 -9.45 11.63
C GLU A 105 -7.52 -8.38 10.55
N SER A 106 -8.07 -8.60 9.35
CA SER A 106 -7.99 -7.65 8.24
C SER A 106 -8.80 -6.38 8.51
N ILE A 107 -10.00 -6.55 9.10
CA ILE A 107 -10.87 -5.45 9.49
C ILE A 107 -10.17 -4.54 10.51
N ASP A 108 -9.59 -5.11 11.55
CA ASP A 108 -8.90 -4.36 12.59
C ASP A 108 -7.64 -3.68 12.05
N PHE A 109 -6.94 -4.34 11.11
CA PHE A 109 -5.78 -3.76 10.44
C PHE A 109 -6.14 -2.54 9.60
N VAL A 110 -7.24 -2.61 8.83
CA VAL A 110 -7.77 -1.46 8.07
C VAL A 110 -8.18 -0.33 9.01
N LYS A 111 -8.88 -0.62 10.10
CA LYS A 111 -9.28 0.38 11.10
C LYS A 111 -8.07 1.12 11.66
N GLU A 112 -7.01 0.41 12.05
CA GLU A 112 -5.79 1.05 12.56
C GLU A 112 -5.13 1.95 11.53
N ILE A 113 -5.01 1.53 10.27
CA ILE A 113 -4.47 2.37 9.19
C ILE A 113 -5.31 3.64 9.05
N LEU A 114 -6.64 3.51 9.01
CA LEU A 114 -7.54 4.65 8.88
C LEU A 114 -7.43 5.63 10.04
N GLN A 115 -7.16 5.16 11.25
CA GLN A 115 -7.07 5.97 12.46
C GLN A 115 -5.69 6.61 12.65
N ALA A 116 -4.62 5.87 12.37
CA ALA A 116 -3.26 6.23 12.76
C ALA A 116 -2.41 6.83 11.63
N TYR A 117 -2.77 6.58 10.36
CA TYR A 117 -1.98 7.06 9.22
C TYR A 117 -2.59 8.31 8.61
N GLU A 118 -1.84 9.41 8.53
CA GLU A 118 -2.33 10.72 8.11
C GLU A 118 -1.84 11.18 6.72
N LYS A 119 -0.88 10.45 6.12
CA LYS A 119 -0.34 10.78 4.80
C LYS A 119 -1.14 10.11 3.67
N THR A 120 -0.58 10.05 2.47
CA THR A 120 -1.19 9.48 1.27
C THR A 120 -1.61 8.04 1.48
N LEU A 121 -2.89 7.77 1.38
CA LEU A 121 -3.48 6.44 1.52
C LEU A 121 -4.19 6.04 0.24
N ILE A 122 -3.87 4.85 -0.25
CA ILE A 122 -4.53 4.18 -1.37
C ILE A 122 -5.33 3.02 -0.79
N VAL A 123 -6.63 2.99 -1.06
CA VAL A 123 -7.52 1.91 -0.63
C VAL A 123 -8.12 1.24 -1.85
N ASP A 124 -8.00 -0.08 -1.93
CA ASP A 124 -8.48 -0.86 -3.06
C ASP A 124 -9.13 -2.17 -2.61
N ALA A 125 -9.92 -2.76 -3.49
CA ALA A 125 -10.51 -4.10 -3.34
C ALA A 125 -11.10 -4.35 -1.94
N ASP A 126 -10.60 -5.35 -1.20
CA ASP A 126 -11.13 -5.73 0.12
C ASP A 126 -11.04 -4.59 1.15
N GLY A 127 -10.09 -3.65 0.99
CA GLY A 127 -10.03 -2.44 1.81
C GLY A 127 -11.29 -1.57 1.65
N LEU A 128 -11.79 -1.41 0.44
CA LEU A 128 -13.03 -0.70 0.15
C LEU A 128 -14.25 -1.47 0.66
N ASN A 129 -14.26 -2.80 0.49
CA ASN A 129 -15.34 -3.66 0.99
C ASN A 129 -15.43 -3.56 2.52
N ILE A 130 -14.29 -3.65 3.23
CA ILE A 130 -14.23 -3.51 4.68
C ILE A 130 -14.77 -2.15 5.14
N ILE A 131 -14.36 -1.05 4.48
CA ILE A 131 -14.87 0.29 4.80
C ILE A 131 -16.38 0.36 4.66
N ALA A 132 -16.91 -0.22 3.59
CA ALA A 132 -18.35 -0.22 3.32
C ALA A 132 -19.12 -1.09 4.32
N HIS A 133 -18.70 -2.34 4.52
CA HIS A 133 -19.39 -3.30 5.36
C HIS A 133 -19.31 -2.95 6.86
N GLN A 134 -18.22 -2.32 7.29
CA GLN A 134 -18.02 -1.90 8.68
C GLN A 134 -18.41 -0.46 8.96
N ASN A 135 -19.01 0.26 7.99
CA ASN A 135 -19.40 1.68 8.14
C ASN A 135 -18.24 2.61 8.59
N LEU A 136 -17.03 2.39 8.05
CA LEU A 136 -15.84 3.16 8.44
C LEU A 136 -15.70 4.50 7.70
N PHE A 137 -16.68 4.92 6.90
CA PHE A 137 -16.67 6.19 6.17
C PHE A 137 -16.34 7.42 7.05
N PRO A 138 -16.79 7.53 8.31
CA PRO A 138 -16.42 8.67 9.15
C PRO A 138 -14.91 8.83 9.38
N LEU A 139 -14.13 7.74 9.27
CA LEU A 139 -12.67 7.79 9.42
C LEU A 139 -11.97 8.37 8.17
N LEU A 140 -12.65 8.39 7.01
CA LEU A 140 -12.11 8.96 5.78
C LEU A 140 -12.18 10.49 5.76
N HIS A 141 -13.17 11.09 6.42
CA HIS A 141 -13.41 12.55 6.39
C HIS A 141 -12.28 13.38 7.04
N ARG A 142 -11.36 12.74 7.73
CA ARG A 142 -10.22 13.41 8.37
C ARG A 142 -8.98 13.49 7.48
N ARG A 143 -9.05 12.98 6.24
CA ARG A 143 -7.88 12.83 5.37
C ARG A 143 -7.83 13.92 4.32
N ALA A 144 -6.65 14.52 4.15
CA ALA A 144 -6.38 15.48 3.07
C ALA A 144 -6.19 14.78 1.72
N GLU A 145 -5.65 13.55 1.72
CA GLU A 145 -5.35 12.79 0.50
C GLU A 145 -5.78 11.33 0.65
N LEU A 146 -6.76 10.92 -0.15
CA LEU A 146 -7.26 9.55 -0.25
C LEU A 146 -7.42 9.18 -1.73
N TYR A 147 -6.89 8.03 -2.12
CA TYR A 147 -6.97 7.49 -3.47
C TYR A 147 -7.43 6.04 -3.49
#